data_c1f65a535dc350119e57cc85693cf4b3
#
_entry.id   c1f65a535dc350119e57cc85693cf4b3
#
_cell.length_a   1.000
_cell.length_b   1.000
_cell.length_c   1.000
_cell.angle_alpha   90.00
_cell.angle_beta   90.00
_cell.angle_gamma   90.00
#
_symmetry.space_group_name_H-M   'P 1'
#
loop_
_entity.id
_entity.type
_entity.pdbx_description
1 polymer ?
#
loop_
_entity_poly.entity_id
_entity_poly.type
_entity_poly.pdbx_seq_one_letter_code
_entity_poly.pdbx_strand_id
1 'polypeptide(L)'
;MPSHQIFNERPESQDRALRELQAMGYQYIPRAEAEQKRGHLSHVLFPDVMREFLASQSFIYRGKQTPFPDDAIGEAIRELDAPLERGLMFSSKAIYDRLIYGKSCDVHLYDGNTQSFDISYIDWEHPENNIWQVTDEFSVERTNGKYARPDIVLLVNGIPLVVIECKKSSVDVEEGVKQNVRNWQPDYIPQLFKFTQLATLWNFANPDRKHCEVILCPSKP
;
A
#
# COMPACT_ATOMS: atom_id res chain seq x y z
N MET A 1 -5.70 -28.11 -29.99
CA MET A 1 -6.16 -26.73 -30.16
C MET A 1 -5.47 -25.90 -29.11
N PRO A 2 -4.53 -25.00 -29.43
CA PRO A 2 -3.89 -24.17 -28.41
C PRO A 2 -4.88 -23.09 -27.96
N SER A 3 -5.07 -22.98 -26.65
CA SER A 3 -5.85 -21.95 -25.99
C SER A 3 -5.25 -20.59 -26.32
N HIS A 4 -6.02 -19.73 -26.97
CA HIS A 4 -5.72 -18.31 -27.10
C HIS A 4 -5.61 -17.71 -25.70
N GLN A 5 -4.39 -17.51 -25.21
CA GLN A 5 -4.12 -16.55 -24.16
C GLN A 5 -4.47 -15.18 -24.72
N ILE A 6 -5.52 -14.57 -24.16
CA ILE A 6 -5.85 -13.18 -24.41
C ILE A 6 -4.74 -12.39 -23.70
N PHE A 7 -3.71 -12.02 -24.45
CA PHE A 7 -2.77 -10.99 -24.03
C PHE A 7 -3.56 -9.67 -24.04
N ASN A 8 -4.00 -9.22 -22.86
CA ASN A 8 -4.36 -7.83 -22.69
C ASN A 8 -3.08 -7.04 -22.94
N GLU A 9 -3.03 -6.30 -24.05
CA GLU A 9 -1.92 -5.41 -24.38
C GLU A 9 -1.86 -4.34 -23.29
N ARG A 10 -0.96 -4.55 -22.32
CA ARG A 10 -0.64 -3.50 -21.34
C ARG A 10 -0.12 -2.29 -22.09
N PRO A 11 -0.48 -1.07 -21.66
CA PRO A 11 0.11 0.12 -22.22
C PRO A 11 1.66 0.05 -22.09
N GLU A 12 2.39 0.35 -23.13
CA GLU A 12 3.87 0.34 -23.14
C GLU A 12 4.48 1.16 -21.98
N SER A 13 3.77 2.23 -21.58
CA SER A 13 4.12 3.06 -20.43
C SER A 13 4.10 2.30 -19.10
N GLN A 14 3.11 1.41 -18.90
CA GLN A 14 2.98 0.62 -17.69
C GLN A 14 4.08 -0.44 -17.57
N ASP A 15 4.37 -1.16 -18.66
CA ASP A 15 5.45 -2.15 -18.67
C ASP A 15 6.83 -1.53 -18.44
N ARG A 16 7.04 -0.32 -18.95
CA ARG A 16 8.28 0.41 -18.71
C ARG A 16 8.42 0.84 -17.26
N ALA A 17 7.34 1.38 -16.67
CA ALA A 17 7.32 1.75 -15.25
C ALA A 17 7.62 0.55 -14.34
N LEU A 18 6.99 -0.61 -14.61
CA LEU A 18 7.23 -1.83 -13.84
C LEU A 18 8.69 -2.30 -13.94
N ARG A 19 9.30 -2.25 -15.12
CA ARG A 19 10.74 -2.61 -15.28
C ARG A 19 11.65 -1.66 -14.51
N GLU A 20 11.39 -0.35 -14.54
CA GLU A 20 12.17 0.62 -13.78
C GLU A 20 12.03 0.41 -12.26
N LEU A 21 10.82 0.16 -11.77
CA LEU A 21 10.58 -0.14 -10.36
C LEU A 21 11.26 -1.44 -9.89
N GLN A 22 11.21 -2.50 -10.71
CA GLN A 22 11.94 -3.74 -10.41
C GLN A 22 13.47 -3.53 -10.41
N ALA A 23 14.00 -2.70 -11.31
CA ALA A 23 15.42 -2.33 -11.30
C ALA A 23 15.81 -1.51 -10.06
N MET A 24 14.85 -0.82 -9.43
CA MET A 24 15.02 -0.12 -8.14
C MET A 24 14.93 -1.06 -6.93
N GLY A 25 14.64 -2.36 -7.13
CA GLY A 25 14.57 -3.35 -6.05
C GLY A 25 13.15 -3.73 -5.61
N TYR A 26 12.09 -3.21 -6.25
CA TYR A 26 10.73 -3.65 -5.94
C TYR A 26 10.48 -5.06 -6.43
N GLN A 27 9.94 -5.92 -5.57
CA GLN A 27 9.44 -7.24 -5.95
C GLN A 27 8.11 -7.09 -6.69
N TYR A 28 8.05 -7.55 -7.95
CA TYR A 28 6.80 -7.57 -8.69
C TYR A 28 5.90 -8.70 -8.23
N ILE A 29 4.66 -8.36 -7.87
CA ILE A 29 3.60 -9.28 -7.50
C ILE A 29 2.54 -9.26 -8.61
N PRO A 30 2.36 -10.37 -9.36
CA PRO A 30 1.34 -10.45 -10.40
C PRO A 30 -0.07 -10.19 -9.85
N ARG A 31 -0.94 -9.59 -10.66
CA ARG A 31 -2.32 -9.24 -10.28
C ARG A 31 -3.06 -10.39 -9.57
N ALA A 32 -3.03 -11.60 -10.13
CA ALA A 32 -3.72 -12.76 -9.57
C ALA A 32 -3.19 -13.12 -8.16
N GLU A 33 -1.88 -13.01 -7.95
CA GLU A 33 -1.26 -13.20 -6.64
C GLU A 33 -1.64 -12.08 -5.67
N ALA A 34 -1.65 -10.84 -6.12
CA ALA A 34 -2.08 -9.69 -5.32
C ALA A 34 -3.56 -9.80 -4.88
N GLU A 35 -4.43 -10.31 -5.75
CA GLU A 35 -5.83 -10.60 -5.42
C GLU A 35 -5.94 -11.74 -4.39
N GLN A 36 -5.14 -12.79 -4.52
CA GLN A 36 -5.09 -13.90 -3.56
C GLN A 36 -4.57 -13.45 -2.19
N LYS A 37 -3.50 -12.65 -2.13
CA LYS A 37 -2.93 -12.12 -0.87
C LYS A 37 -3.92 -11.27 -0.07
N ARG A 38 -4.86 -10.60 -0.73
CA ARG A 38 -5.90 -9.79 -0.09
C ARG A 38 -7.12 -10.60 0.35
N GLY A 39 -7.33 -11.77 -0.25
CA GLY A 39 -8.51 -12.62 -0.02
C GLY A 39 -9.80 -12.09 -0.63
N HIS A 40 -10.07 -10.79 -0.56
CA HIS A 40 -11.23 -10.13 -1.14
C HIS A 40 -10.86 -8.79 -1.78
N LEU A 41 -11.56 -8.40 -2.87
CA LEU A 41 -11.23 -7.18 -3.63
C LEU A 41 -11.60 -5.87 -2.91
N SER A 42 -12.38 -5.94 -1.83
CA SER A 42 -12.61 -4.79 -0.93
C SER A 42 -11.41 -4.51 -0.01
N HIS A 43 -10.55 -5.51 0.22
CA HIS A 43 -9.34 -5.37 1.02
C HIS A 43 -8.19 -4.85 0.17
N VAL A 44 -7.32 -4.08 0.77
CA VAL A 44 -6.19 -3.45 0.09
C VAL A 44 -4.83 -3.77 0.71
N LEU A 45 -4.82 -4.31 1.93
CA LEU A 45 -3.62 -4.75 2.63
C LEU A 45 -3.23 -6.18 2.22
N PHE A 46 -1.94 -6.53 2.37
CA PHE A 46 -1.44 -7.90 2.30
C PHE A 46 -1.12 -8.40 3.72
N PRO A 47 -2.10 -8.98 4.45
CA PRO A 47 -1.94 -9.29 5.87
C PRO A 47 -0.79 -10.24 6.18
N ASP A 48 -0.50 -11.20 5.30
CA ASP A 48 0.59 -12.16 5.48
C ASP A 48 1.96 -11.47 5.39
N VAL A 49 2.13 -10.53 4.44
CA VAL A 49 3.36 -9.74 4.29
C VAL A 49 3.53 -8.80 5.49
N MET A 50 2.45 -8.18 5.96
CA MET A 50 2.49 -7.36 7.19
C MET A 50 2.91 -8.20 8.39
N ARG A 51 2.35 -9.41 8.54
CA ARG A 51 2.69 -10.33 9.63
C ARG A 51 4.15 -10.73 9.58
N GLU A 52 4.68 -11.05 8.39
CA GLU A 52 6.09 -11.38 8.18
C GLU A 52 7.01 -10.24 8.67
N PHE A 53 6.74 -9.00 8.26
CA PHE A 53 7.52 -7.85 8.68
C PHE A 53 7.38 -7.56 10.18
N LEU A 54 6.16 -7.57 10.73
CA LEU A 54 5.95 -7.29 12.15
C LEU A 54 6.57 -8.36 13.04
N ALA A 55 6.54 -9.64 12.62
CA ALA A 55 7.16 -10.76 13.35
C ALA A 55 8.69 -10.73 13.34
N SER A 56 9.31 -10.00 12.41
CA SER A 56 10.78 -9.81 12.40
C SER A 56 11.26 -8.85 13.48
N GLN A 57 10.36 -8.06 14.09
CA GLN A 57 10.67 -7.08 15.11
C GLN A 57 10.74 -7.71 16.51
N SER A 58 11.42 -7.03 17.40
CA SER A 58 11.58 -7.45 18.78
C SER A 58 11.72 -6.23 19.70
N PHE A 59 11.43 -6.42 20.97
CA PHE A 59 11.62 -5.43 22.03
C PHE A 59 12.62 -5.93 23.08
N ILE A 60 13.15 -5.02 23.87
CA ILE A 60 14.06 -5.38 24.99
C ILE A 60 13.28 -5.45 26.28
N TYR A 61 13.28 -6.63 26.90
CA TYR A 61 12.74 -6.82 28.24
C TYR A 61 13.79 -7.43 29.16
N ARG A 62 14.08 -6.76 30.27
CA ARG A 62 15.13 -7.15 31.27
C ARG A 62 16.48 -7.49 30.60
N GLY A 63 16.88 -6.70 29.62
CA GLY A 63 18.13 -6.88 28.88
C GLY A 63 18.13 -8.02 27.86
N LYS A 64 16.98 -8.69 27.64
CA LYS A 64 16.82 -9.75 26.64
C LYS A 64 15.97 -9.28 25.47
N GLN A 65 16.46 -9.52 24.27
CA GLN A 65 15.69 -9.32 23.04
C GLN A 65 14.57 -10.36 22.97
N THR A 66 13.33 -9.90 22.82
CA THR A 66 12.11 -10.73 22.86
C THR A 66 11.26 -10.40 21.62
N PRO A 67 10.82 -11.39 20.83
CA PRO A 67 9.94 -11.16 19.71
C PRO A 67 8.55 -10.75 20.19
N PHE A 68 7.82 -9.99 19.33
CA PHE A 68 6.42 -9.70 19.60
C PHE A 68 5.57 -10.99 19.50
N PRO A 69 4.62 -11.21 20.40
CA PRO A 69 3.72 -12.35 20.33
C PRO A 69 2.66 -12.17 19.21
N ASP A 70 2.14 -13.28 18.71
CA ASP A 70 1.19 -13.30 17.57
C ASP A 70 -0.11 -12.52 17.81
N ASP A 71 -0.58 -12.46 19.03
CA ASP A 71 -1.78 -11.69 19.42
C ASP A 71 -1.54 -10.18 19.29
N ALA A 72 -0.39 -9.67 19.71
CA ALA A 72 0.01 -8.27 19.55
C ALA A 72 0.17 -7.90 18.06
N ILE A 73 0.82 -8.77 17.28
CA ILE A 73 0.94 -8.60 15.83
C ILE A 73 -0.45 -8.58 15.17
N GLY A 74 -1.32 -9.53 15.52
CA GLY A 74 -2.68 -9.60 15.01
C GLY A 74 -3.53 -8.38 15.37
N GLU A 75 -3.34 -7.82 16.57
CA GLU A 75 -3.98 -6.58 16.99
C GLU A 75 -3.49 -5.38 16.17
N ALA A 76 -2.17 -5.26 15.96
CA ALA A 76 -1.59 -4.20 15.16
C ALA A 76 -2.14 -4.21 13.72
N ILE A 77 -2.26 -5.38 13.09
CA ILE A 77 -2.84 -5.50 11.75
C ILE A 77 -4.33 -5.08 11.73
N ARG A 78 -5.13 -5.57 12.68
CA ARG A 78 -6.57 -5.23 12.76
C ARG A 78 -6.81 -3.75 12.98
N GLU A 79 -6.00 -3.11 13.82
CA GLU A 79 -6.13 -1.69 14.08
C GLU A 79 -5.80 -0.83 12.85
N LEU A 80 -4.77 -1.22 12.08
CA LEU A 80 -4.43 -0.52 10.85
C LEU A 80 -5.53 -0.68 9.79
N ASP A 81 -6.19 -1.83 9.74
CA ASP A 81 -7.28 -2.13 8.78
C ASP A 81 -8.66 -1.59 9.23
N ALA A 82 -8.73 -0.87 10.33
CA ALA A 82 -10.00 -0.33 10.86
C ALA A 82 -10.80 0.45 9.80
N PRO A 83 -12.14 0.36 9.81
CA PRO A 83 -13.01 1.04 8.83
C PRO A 83 -12.87 2.56 8.81
N LEU A 84 -13.36 3.18 7.72
CA LEU A 84 -13.43 4.64 7.55
C LEU A 84 -14.58 5.23 8.39
N GLU A 85 -14.39 5.45 9.68
CA GLU A 85 -15.46 5.90 10.57
C GLU A 85 -15.82 7.39 10.44
N ARG A 86 -14.84 8.25 10.10
CA ARG A 86 -14.98 9.72 10.08
C ARG A 86 -14.59 10.33 8.74
N GLY A 87 -14.68 9.54 7.66
CA GLY A 87 -14.31 9.96 6.31
C GLY A 87 -12.80 9.84 6.02
N LEU A 88 -12.47 10.04 4.74
CA LEU A 88 -11.13 9.74 4.21
C LEU A 88 -10.02 10.58 4.88
N MET A 89 -10.21 11.88 5.01
CA MET A 89 -9.17 12.78 5.57
C MET A 89 -8.78 12.40 6.99
N PHE A 90 -9.77 12.13 7.85
CA PHE A 90 -9.52 11.76 9.24
C PHE A 90 -8.81 10.40 9.33
N SER A 91 -9.29 9.40 8.57
CA SER A 91 -8.69 8.07 8.54
C SER A 91 -7.28 8.09 7.97
N SER A 92 -7.04 8.83 6.89
CA SER A 92 -5.71 8.96 6.28
C SER A 92 -4.71 9.62 7.23
N LYS A 93 -5.14 10.67 7.99
CA LYS A 93 -4.27 11.25 9.01
C LYS A 93 -3.94 10.26 10.13
N ALA A 94 -4.92 9.51 10.62
CA ALA A 94 -4.69 8.50 11.65
C ALA A 94 -3.73 7.40 11.17
N ILE A 95 -3.86 6.94 9.91
CA ILE A 95 -2.93 6.00 9.29
C ILE A 95 -1.53 6.62 9.17
N TYR A 96 -1.42 7.86 8.68
CA TYR A 96 -0.14 8.56 8.60
C TYR A 96 0.58 8.60 9.95
N ASP A 97 -0.13 8.98 11.01
CA ASP A 97 0.45 9.03 12.37
C ASP A 97 0.94 7.64 12.80
N ARG A 98 0.20 6.56 12.50
CA ARG A 98 0.63 5.18 12.78
C ARG A 98 1.85 4.74 11.96
N LEU A 99 1.93 5.14 10.69
CA LEU A 99 3.09 4.83 9.85
C LEU A 99 4.36 5.50 10.35
N ILE A 100 4.24 6.71 10.95
CA ILE A 100 5.39 7.45 11.48
C ILE A 100 5.77 6.99 12.89
N TYR A 101 4.78 6.82 13.77
CA TYR A 101 5.03 6.59 15.21
C TYR A 101 4.85 5.14 15.64
N GLY A 102 4.35 4.27 14.75
CA GLY A 102 4.03 2.89 15.11
C GLY A 102 2.77 2.78 15.99
N LYS A 103 2.70 1.68 16.72
CA LYS A 103 1.62 1.35 17.66
C LYS A 103 2.21 0.82 18.95
N SER A 104 1.71 1.31 20.08
CA SER A 104 1.99 0.71 21.39
C SER A 104 1.09 -0.50 21.61
N CYS A 105 1.70 -1.66 21.84
CA CYS A 105 1.05 -2.94 22.06
C CYS A 105 1.27 -3.40 23.51
N ASP A 106 0.21 -3.78 24.20
CA ASP A 106 0.30 -4.38 25.51
C ASP A 106 0.69 -5.86 25.38
N VAL A 107 1.83 -6.22 25.94
CA VAL A 107 2.40 -7.58 25.88
C VAL A 107 2.34 -8.23 27.24
N HIS A 108 1.74 -9.42 27.31
CA HIS A 108 1.80 -10.28 28.49
C HIS A 108 3.13 -11.00 28.54
N LEU A 109 3.90 -10.71 29.61
CA LEU A 109 5.26 -11.20 29.75
C LEU A 109 5.31 -12.51 30.56
N TYR A 110 6.41 -13.26 30.38
CA TYR A 110 6.59 -14.57 31.00
C TYR A 110 6.57 -14.58 32.54
N ASP A 111 6.74 -13.42 33.17
CA ASP A 111 6.68 -13.26 34.63
C ASP A 111 5.30 -12.81 35.14
N GLY A 112 4.27 -12.83 34.27
CA GLY A 112 2.89 -12.47 34.59
C GLY A 112 2.60 -10.96 34.54
N ASN A 113 3.60 -10.12 34.29
CA ASN A 113 3.39 -8.68 34.10
C ASN A 113 2.85 -8.38 32.70
N THR A 114 2.19 -7.23 32.55
CA THR A 114 1.83 -6.65 31.26
C THR A 114 2.57 -5.34 31.09
N GLN A 115 3.22 -5.14 29.96
CA GLN A 115 3.94 -3.91 29.64
C GLN A 115 3.72 -3.56 28.17
N SER A 116 3.64 -2.25 27.88
CA SER A 116 3.49 -1.74 26.52
C SER A 116 4.84 -1.61 25.84
N PHE A 117 4.90 -2.06 24.58
CA PHE A 117 6.07 -1.92 23.69
C PHE A 117 5.61 -1.42 22.32
N ASP A 118 6.43 -0.60 21.68
CA ASP A 118 6.09 -0.02 20.38
C ASP A 118 6.51 -0.96 19.25
N ILE A 119 5.58 -1.22 18.30
CA ILE A 119 5.81 -1.94 17.07
C ILE A 119 5.66 -0.99 15.89
N SER A 120 6.57 -1.05 14.92
CA SER A 120 6.60 -0.14 13.77
C SER A 120 6.03 -0.80 12.52
N TYR A 121 5.20 -0.08 11.76
CA TYR A 121 4.69 -0.55 10.46
C TYR A 121 5.70 -0.37 9.32
N ILE A 122 6.65 0.55 9.49
CA ILE A 122 7.74 0.84 8.54
C ILE A 122 9.00 1.05 9.35
N ASP A 123 10.11 0.44 8.92
CA ASP A 123 11.43 0.73 9.44
C ASP A 123 12.00 1.94 8.68
N TRP A 124 11.94 3.11 9.31
CA TRP A 124 12.43 4.36 8.74
C TRP A 124 13.94 4.54 8.91
N GLU A 125 14.52 3.91 9.92
CA GLU A 125 15.96 4.02 10.21
C GLU A 125 16.77 3.11 9.29
N HIS A 126 16.22 1.93 8.97
CA HIS A 126 16.82 0.93 8.09
C HIS A 126 15.85 0.54 6.97
N PRO A 127 15.70 1.38 5.93
CA PRO A 127 14.73 1.13 4.85
C PRO A 127 14.90 -0.21 4.13
N GLU A 128 16.12 -0.77 4.15
CA GLU A 128 16.47 -2.09 3.59
C GLU A 128 15.79 -3.25 4.30
N ASN A 129 15.34 -3.08 5.54
CA ASN A 129 14.59 -4.09 6.28
C ASN A 129 13.13 -4.23 5.83
N ASN A 130 12.62 -3.23 5.09
CA ASN A 130 11.25 -3.26 4.62
C ASN A 130 11.08 -4.15 3.37
N ILE A 131 9.90 -4.72 3.23
CA ILE A 131 9.49 -5.52 2.07
C ILE A 131 8.88 -4.59 1.03
N TRP A 132 9.61 -4.32 -0.06
CA TRP A 132 9.21 -3.41 -1.14
C TRP A 132 8.55 -4.20 -2.26
N GLN A 133 7.29 -3.94 -2.54
CA GLN A 133 6.52 -4.67 -3.55
C GLN A 133 5.83 -3.71 -4.51
N VAL A 134 5.64 -4.17 -5.74
CA VAL A 134 4.86 -3.48 -6.78
C VAL A 134 3.90 -4.44 -7.43
N THR A 135 2.69 -4.00 -7.67
CA THR A 135 1.68 -4.76 -8.43
C THR A 135 1.01 -3.84 -9.44
N ASP A 136 0.46 -4.43 -10.48
CA ASP A 136 -0.27 -3.72 -11.52
C ASP A 136 -1.76 -4.09 -11.54
N GLU A 137 -2.55 -3.21 -12.18
CA GLU A 137 -3.99 -3.41 -12.36
C GLU A 137 -4.71 -3.80 -11.04
N PHE A 138 -4.42 -3.07 -9.99
CA PHE A 138 -4.87 -3.34 -8.62
C PHE A 138 -6.39 -3.13 -8.48
N SER A 139 -7.17 -4.16 -8.79
CA SER A 139 -8.63 -4.09 -8.74
C SER A 139 -9.12 -3.92 -7.32
N VAL A 140 -9.92 -2.87 -7.06
CA VAL A 140 -10.56 -2.59 -5.76
C VAL A 140 -12.05 -2.46 -5.96
N GLU A 141 -12.83 -3.16 -5.14
CA GLU A 141 -14.28 -3.11 -5.17
C GLU A 141 -14.79 -1.78 -4.62
N ARG A 142 -15.73 -1.18 -5.34
CA ARG A 142 -16.44 0.05 -4.96
C ARG A 142 -17.71 -0.28 -4.18
N THR A 143 -18.24 0.70 -3.45
CA THR A 143 -19.49 0.56 -2.67
C THR A 143 -20.71 0.11 -3.49
N ASN A 144 -20.68 0.31 -4.82
CA ASN A 144 -21.76 -0.07 -5.73
C ASN A 144 -21.54 -1.42 -6.44
N GLY A 145 -20.61 -2.24 -5.97
CA GLY A 145 -20.25 -3.54 -6.55
C GLY A 145 -19.50 -3.47 -7.88
N LYS A 146 -19.14 -2.27 -8.36
CA LYS A 146 -18.23 -2.09 -9.49
C LYS A 146 -16.79 -2.09 -8.99
N TYR A 147 -15.84 -2.10 -9.92
CA TYR A 147 -14.42 -2.07 -9.62
C TYR A 147 -13.77 -0.79 -10.13
N ALA A 148 -12.81 -0.27 -9.37
CA ALA A 148 -11.82 0.66 -9.87
C ALA A 148 -10.46 -0.07 -9.90
N ARG A 149 -9.60 0.32 -10.82
CA ARG A 149 -8.36 -0.42 -11.07
C ARG A 149 -7.22 0.57 -11.36
N PRO A 150 -6.52 1.03 -10.31
CA PRO A 150 -5.26 1.74 -10.45
C PRO A 150 -4.25 0.95 -11.27
N ASP A 151 -3.48 1.64 -12.13
CA ASP A 151 -2.55 1.01 -13.04
C ASP A 151 -1.39 0.33 -12.31
N ILE A 152 -0.76 1.03 -11.35
CA ILE A 152 0.34 0.51 -10.53
C ILE A 152 0.14 0.93 -9.08
N VAL A 153 0.41 0.00 -8.15
CA VAL A 153 0.42 0.26 -6.71
C VAL A 153 1.75 -0.23 -6.11
N LEU A 154 2.43 0.65 -5.36
CA LEU A 154 3.60 0.27 -4.58
C LEU A 154 3.18 0.00 -3.15
N LEU A 155 3.66 -1.13 -2.62
CA LEU A 155 3.43 -1.53 -1.25
C LEU A 155 4.75 -1.58 -0.47
N VAL A 156 4.67 -1.19 0.79
CA VAL A 156 5.75 -1.37 1.77
C VAL A 156 5.20 -2.20 2.92
N ASN A 157 5.82 -3.33 3.19
CA ASN A 157 5.38 -4.27 4.22
C ASN A 157 3.90 -4.69 4.06
N GLY A 158 3.42 -4.80 2.81
CA GLY A 158 2.03 -5.13 2.49
C GLY A 158 1.03 -3.97 2.60
N ILE A 159 1.48 -2.74 2.84
CA ILE A 159 0.67 -1.53 2.95
C ILE A 159 0.77 -0.72 1.66
N PRO A 160 -0.33 -0.40 0.94
CA PRO A 160 -0.30 0.33 -0.33
C PRO A 160 -0.08 1.83 -0.11
N LEU A 161 1.15 2.29 -0.29
CA LEU A 161 1.54 3.67 0.00
C LEU A 161 1.54 4.60 -1.22
N VAL A 162 1.72 4.05 -2.44
CA VAL A 162 1.79 4.87 -3.65
C VAL A 162 0.89 4.30 -4.73
N VAL A 163 0.13 5.17 -5.38
CA VAL A 163 -0.66 4.88 -6.57
C VAL A 163 -0.07 5.64 -7.76
N ILE A 164 0.21 4.93 -8.85
CA ILE A 164 0.73 5.50 -10.09
C ILE A 164 -0.27 5.21 -11.20
N GLU A 165 -0.77 6.27 -11.85
CA GLU A 165 -1.55 6.19 -13.07
C GLU A 165 -0.65 6.40 -14.28
N CYS A 166 -0.68 5.49 -15.24
CA CYS A 166 0.13 5.52 -16.44
C CYS A 166 -0.68 6.11 -17.59
N LYS A 167 -0.24 7.21 -18.18
CA LYS A 167 -0.93 7.85 -19.31
C LYS A 167 -0.09 7.76 -20.58
N LYS A 168 -0.79 7.62 -21.72
CA LYS A 168 -0.15 7.77 -23.04
C LYS A 168 0.23 9.23 -23.26
N SER A 169 1.25 9.45 -24.04
CA SER A 169 1.83 10.78 -24.33
C SER A 169 0.84 11.82 -24.89
N SER A 170 -0.28 11.37 -25.42
CA SER A 170 -1.31 12.23 -26.07
C SER A 170 -2.46 12.63 -25.16
N VAL A 171 -2.48 12.15 -23.88
CA VAL A 171 -3.58 12.43 -22.94
C VAL A 171 -3.19 13.58 -22.03
N ASP A 172 -4.14 14.51 -21.82
CA ASP A 172 -3.97 15.66 -20.94
C ASP A 172 -3.76 15.21 -19.49
N VAL A 173 -2.75 15.79 -18.85
CA VAL A 173 -2.41 15.57 -17.44
C VAL A 173 -3.61 15.85 -16.52
N GLU A 174 -4.43 16.86 -16.86
CA GLU A 174 -5.62 17.19 -16.09
C GLU A 174 -6.61 16.02 -15.96
N GLU A 175 -6.68 15.13 -16.95
CA GLU A 175 -7.56 13.98 -16.94
C GLU A 175 -7.11 12.92 -15.92
N GLY A 176 -5.81 12.71 -15.78
CA GLY A 176 -5.23 11.84 -14.76
C GLY A 176 -5.40 12.38 -13.34
N VAL A 177 -5.25 13.71 -13.15
CA VAL A 177 -5.56 14.36 -11.87
C VAL A 177 -7.01 14.17 -11.49
N LYS A 178 -7.95 14.42 -12.42
CA LYS A 178 -9.39 14.20 -12.22
C LYS A 178 -9.71 12.75 -11.86
N GLN A 179 -9.01 11.78 -12.45
CA GLN A 179 -9.16 10.35 -12.13
C GLN A 179 -8.77 10.06 -10.70
N ASN A 180 -7.60 10.52 -10.24
CA ASN A 180 -7.17 10.34 -8.86
C ASN A 180 -8.12 11.02 -7.87
N VAL A 181 -8.51 12.28 -8.12
CA VAL A 181 -9.47 13.00 -7.27
C VAL A 181 -10.82 12.26 -7.19
N ARG A 182 -11.29 11.70 -8.30
CA ARG A 182 -12.50 10.88 -8.32
C ARG A 182 -12.35 9.61 -7.46
N ASN A 183 -11.19 8.98 -7.48
CA ASN A 183 -10.92 7.75 -6.73
C ASN A 183 -10.97 7.97 -5.21
N TRP A 184 -10.80 9.19 -4.73
CA TRP A 184 -10.92 9.57 -3.32
C TRP A 184 -12.36 9.72 -2.82
N GLN A 185 -13.34 9.81 -3.74
CA GLN A 185 -14.73 10.01 -3.35
C GLN A 185 -15.29 8.79 -2.61
N PRO A 186 -16.26 8.98 -1.69
CA PRO A 186 -16.84 7.91 -0.87
C PRO A 186 -17.46 6.77 -1.67
N ASP A 187 -17.93 7.04 -2.89
CA ASP A 187 -18.54 6.06 -3.79
C ASP A 187 -17.54 5.34 -4.70
N TYR A 188 -16.24 5.67 -4.57
CA TYR A 188 -15.16 5.02 -5.31
C TYR A 188 -14.36 4.03 -4.46
N ILE A 189 -13.06 4.27 -4.24
CA ILE A 189 -12.15 3.37 -3.52
C ILE A 189 -11.41 4.09 -2.37
N PRO A 190 -12.13 4.80 -1.47
CA PRO A 190 -11.50 5.51 -0.38
C PRO A 190 -10.73 4.59 0.59
N GLN A 191 -11.08 3.30 0.65
CA GLN A 191 -10.37 2.30 1.43
C GLN A 191 -8.91 2.10 0.97
N LEU A 192 -8.58 2.31 -0.30
CA LEU A 192 -7.20 2.34 -0.78
C LEU A 192 -6.51 3.65 -0.38
N PHE A 193 -7.20 4.77 -0.62
CA PHE A 193 -6.61 6.09 -0.43
C PHE A 193 -6.43 6.51 1.04
N LYS A 194 -7.04 5.81 2.00
CA LYS A 194 -6.71 6.03 3.42
C LYS A 194 -5.25 5.67 3.74
N PHE A 195 -4.65 4.72 2.99
CA PHE A 195 -3.26 4.31 3.14
C PHE A 195 -2.30 5.06 2.21
N THR A 196 -2.79 5.44 1.03
CA THR A 196 -1.98 6.07 -0.01
C THR A 196 -1.41 7.39 0.47
N GLN A 197 -0.08 7.50 0.52
CA GLN A 197 0.63 8.70 0.91
C GLN A 197 1.00 9.56 -0.30
N LEU A 198 1.11 8.93 -1.47
CA LEU A 198 1.48 9.56 -2.71
C LEU A 198 0.63 9.00 -3.85
N ALA A 199 -0.04 9.88 -4.58
CA ALA A 199 -0.62 9.56 -5.88
C ALA A 199 0.12 10.34 -6.96
N THR A 200 0.49 9.69 -8.06
CA THR A 200 1.29 10.29 -9.10
C THR A 200 0.83 9.86 -10.49
N LEU A 201 1.14 10.68 -11.48
CA LEU A 201 0.96 10.37 -12.89
C LEU A 201 2.32 10.10 -13.52
N TRP A 202 2.43 9.02 -14.25
CA TRP A 202 3.63 8.70 -15.01
C TRP A 202 3.34 8.83 -16.51
N ASN A 203 4.02 9.79 -17.14
CA ASN A 203 3.90 10.05 -18.57
C ASN A 203 5.24 9.90 -19.26
N PHE A 204 5.34 8.99 -20.23
CA PHE A 204 6.56 8.72 -21.00
C PHE A 204 6.67 9.51 -22.31
N ALA A 205 5.87 10.56 -22.50
CA ALA A 205 5.77 11.30 -23.76
C ALA A 205 7.06 11.89 -24.28
N ASN A 206 8.03 12.13 -23.40
CA ASN A 206 9.29 12.76 -23.80
C ASN A 206 10.45 12.12 -23.02
N PRO A 207 11.42 11.46 -23.71
CA PRO A 207 12.61 10.92 -23.06
C PRO A 207 13.44 11.98 -22.32
N ASP A 208 13.33 13.25 -22.73
CA ASP A 208 14.05 14.37 -22.12
C ASP A 208 13.28 15.06 -20.99
N ARG A 209 11.99 14.75 -20.82
CA ARG A 209 11.13 15.28 -19.75
C ARG A 209 10.42 14.14 -19.04
N LYS A 210 11.03 13.64 -17.97
CA LYS A 210 10.35 12.77 -16.99
C LYS A 210 9.34 13.63 -16.24
N HIS A 211 8.12 13.76 -16.76
CA HIS A 211 7.04 14.40 -16.04
C HIS A 211 6.40 13.39 -15.11
N CYS A 212 6.82 13.41 -13.85
CA CYS A 212 6.10 12.82 -12.75
C CYS A 212 5.37 13.97 -12.05
N GLU A 213 4.07 14.10 -12.24
CA GLU A 213 3.28 15.01 -11.43
C GLU A 213 2.87 14.32 -10.17
N VAL A 214 3.26 14.89 -9.05
CA VAL A 214 2.95 14.42 -7.71
C VAL A 214 1.64 15.06 -7.26
N ILE A 215 0.64 14.23 -7.04
CA ILE A 215 -0.62 14.63 -6.42
C ILE A 215 -0.54 14.19 -4.96
N LEU A 216 -0.38 15.13 -4.04
CA LEU A 216 -0.39 14.84 -2.62
C LEU A 216 -1.79 14.37 -2.21
N CYS A 217 -1.88 13.32 -1.39
CA CYS A 217 -3.14 12.95 -0.76
C CYS A 217 -3.67 14.07 0.14
N PRO A 218 -5.02 14.23 0.28
CA PRO A 218 -5.66 15.38 0.96
C PRO A 218 -5.31 15.53 2.44
N SER A 219 -4.64 14.56 3.05
CA SER A 219 -4.34 14.52 4.49
C SER A 219 -3.01 15.14 4.89
N LYS A 220 -2.24 15.73 3.95
CA LYS A 220 -0.98 16.38 4.30
C LYS A 220 -1.17 17.88 4.52
N PRO A 221 -0.57 18.43 5.61
CA PRO A 221 -0.47 19.87 5.81
C PRO A 221 0.36 20.55 4.74
#